data_6a2fbaa734040e01de541ec6a5e1ba7f
#
_entry.id   6a2fbaa734040e01de541ec6a5e1ba7f
#
_cell.length_a   1.000
_cell.length_b   1.000
_cell.length_c   1.000
_cell.angle_alpha   90.00
_cell.angle_beta   90.00
_cell.angle_gamma   90.00
#
_symmetry.space_group_name_H-M   'P 1'
#
loop_
_entity.id
_entity.type
_entity.pdbx_description
1 polymer ?
#
loop_
_entity_poly.entity_id
_entity_poly.type
_entity_poly.pdbx_seq_one_letter_code
_entity_poly.pdbx_strand_id
1 'polypeptide(L)'
;MPRAPVRTAVGKRVFLRKPAGRDRAEYLALRRDSARFLRRWEPRPTPGRTAARQFADWVASARDGRHEKLLICRLEDGAIVGAINLNEIVRGPAQSAYLGYWIGAAHARQGYMTEAPQLALRHAFRTLRLHRVEANILPGNRASLTLVRHAGFRREGYSPRYLEIAGRWADHERWALLAEDWRPR
;
A
#
# COMPACT_ATOMS: atom_id res chain seq x y z
N MET A 1 -19.46 9.35 22.35
CA MET A 1 -18.76 8.18 21.76
C MET A 1 -18.16 8.57 20.42
N PRO A 2 -16.84 8.40 20.19
CA PRO A 2 -16.27 8.67 18.88
C PRO A 2 -16.88 7.69 17.85
N ARG A 3 -17.36 8.25 16.75
CA ARG A 3 -17.98 7.48 15.67
C ARG A 3 -16.97 6.47 15.12
N ALA A 4 -17.39 5.22 14.91
CA ALA A 4 -16.53 4.17 14.33
C ALA A 4 -15.95 4.67 12.98
N PRO A 5 -14.68 4.36 12.69
CA PRO A 5 -14.07 4.83 11.44
C PRO A 5 -14.78 4.23 10.24
N VAL A 6 -15.07 5.06 9.25
CA VAL A 6 -15.68 4.62 7.98
C VAL A 6 -14.74 3.64 7.28
N ARG A 7 -15.23 2.44 7.02
CA ARG A 7 -14.49 1.39 6.30
C ARG A 7 -14.61 1.63 4.79
N THR A 8 -13.48 1.75 4.11
CA THR A 8 -13.43 1.94 2.65
C THR A 8 -13.76 0.64 1.91
N ALA A 9 -13.26 -0.48 2.41
CA ALA A 9 -13.54 -1.81 1.88
C ALA A 9 -13.43 -2.85 2.99
N VAL A 10 -14.25 -3.88 2.94
CA VAL A 10 -14.31 -4.95 3.95
C VAL A 10 -14.13 -6.29 3.27
N GLY A 11 -13.27 -7.11 3.84
CA GLY A 11 -13.01 -8.48 3.45
C GLY A 11 -13.43 -9.48 4.54
N LYS A 12 -12.86 -10.68 4.50
CA LYS A 12 -13.13 -11.76 5.45
C LYS A 12 -12.29 -11.65 6.74
N ARG A 13 -11.07 -11.14 6.63
CA ARG A 13 -10.09 -11.08 7.72
C ARG A 13 -9.58 -9.67 7.98
N VAL A 14 -9.59 -8.80 6.95
CA VAL A 14 -9.15 -7.42 7.06
C VAL A 14 -10.18 -6.46 6.47
N PHE A 15 -10.10 -5.21 6.88
CA PHE A 15 -10.77 -4.11 6.23
C PHE A 15 -9.79 -2.97 5.98
N LEU A 16 -10.11 -2.14 4.99
CA LEU A 16 -9.35 -0.94 4.67
C LEU A 16 -10.10 0.29 5.15
N ARG A 17 -9.38 1.25 5.69
CA ARG A 17 -9.91 2.56 6.09
C ARG A 17 -8.89 3.67 5.93
N LYS A 18 -9.34 4.90 5.81
CA LYS A 18 -8.46 6.06 5.82
C LYS A 18 -7.79 6.24 7.19
N PRO A 19 -6.51 6.69 7.22
CA PRO A 19 -5.83 7.01 8.45
C PRO A 19 -6.36 8.30 9.07
N ALA A 20 -6.21 8.41 10.40
CA ALA A 20 -6.54 9.60 11.17
C ALA A 20 -5.46 9.88 12.20
N GLY A 21 -5.44 11.09 12.76
CA GLY A 21 -4.43 11.49 13.76
C GLY A 21 -4.36 10.58 15.00
N ARG A 22 -5.50 9.99 15.39
CA ARG A 22 -5.58 9.03 16.51
C ARG A 22 -4.80 7.74 16.29
N ASP A 23 -4.53 7.37 15.03
CA ASP A 23 -3.83 6.14 14.68
C ASP A 23 -2.31 6.25 14.86
N ARG A 24 -1.81 7.46 15.17
CA ARG A 24 -0.37 7.78 15.23
C ARG A 24 0.40 6.84 16.14
N ALA A 25 -0.07 6.63 17.35
CA ALA A 25 0.67 5.83 18.35
C ALA A 25 0.83 4.39 17.89
N GLU A 26 -0.26 3.74 17.49
CA GLU A 26 -0.27 2.35 17.02
C GLU A 26 0.52 2.19 15.72
N TYR A 27 0.31 3.07 14.74
CA TYR A 27 1.03 3.04 13.47
C TYR A 27 2.55 3.16 13.68
N LEU A 28 3.00 4.12 14.49
CA LEU A 28 4.43 4.34 14.74
C LEU A 28 5.06 3.19 15.53
N ALA A 29 4.34 2.60 16.48
CA ALA A 29 4.79 1.42 17.20
C ALA A 29 5.00 0.25 16.22
N LEU A 30 4.00 -0.06 15.39
CA LEU A 30 4.08 -1.11 14.38
C LEU A 30 5.23 -0.88 13.37
N ARG A 31 5.44 0.37 12.94
CA ARG A 31 6.55 0.75 12.04
C ARG A 31 7.92 0.52 12.70
N ARG A 32 8.07 0.97 13.94
CA ARG A 32 9.31 0.80 14.72
C ARG A 32 9.63 -0.69 14.90
N ASP A 33 8.67 -1.49 15.32
CA ASP A 33 8.85 -2.92 15.61
C ASP A 33 9.11 -3.72 14.31
N SER A 34 8.70 -3.18 13.16
CA SER A 34 8.92 -3.78 11.84
C SER A 34 10.12 -3.20 11.08
N ALA A 35 10.87 -2.25 11.65
CA ALA A 35 11.90 -1.49 10.94
C ALA A 35 12.99 -2.39 10.30
N ARG A 36 13.49 -3.41 11.02
CA ARG A 36 14.49 -4.36 10.50
C ARG A 36 13.96 -5.16 9.32
N PHE A 37 12.68 -5.56 9.38
CA PHE A 37 12.00 -6.34 8.34
C PHE A 37 11.76 -5.52 7.07
N LEU A 38 11.38 -4.23 7.21
CA LEU A 38 10.98 -3.36 6.11
C LEU A 38 12.17 -2.63 5.44
N ARG A 39 13.23 -2.31 6.19
CA ARG A 39 14.34 -1.43 5.79
C ARG A 39 14.92 -1.70 4.40
N ARG A 40 15.02 -2.96 4.01
CA ARG A 40 15.59 -3.36 2.71
C ARG A 40 14.68 -3.13 1.50
N TRP A 41 13.40 -2.83 1.77
CA TRP A 41 12.36 -2.70 0.74
C TRP A 41 11.85 -1.28 0.57
N GLU A 42 12.33 -0.36 1.39
CA GLU A 42 11.79 1.00 1.47
C GLU A 42 12.88 2.06 1.28
N PRO A 43 12.51 3.27 0.82
CA PRO A 43 13.39 4.43 0.86
C PRO A 43 13.89 4.69 2.28
N ARG A 44 15.05 5.33 2.40
CA ARG A 44 15.50 5.84 3.71
C ARG A 44 14.54 6.91 4.22
N PRO A 45 14.35 7.00 5.54
CA PRO A 45 13.63 8.13 6.12
C PRO A 45 14.26 9.46 5.68
N THR A 46 13.43 10.44 5.38
CA THR A 46 13.91 11.78 4.99
C THR A 46 14.73 12.39 6.14
N PRO A 47 15.99 12.80 5.89
CA PRO A 47 16.80 13.46 6.90
C PRO A 47 16.08 14.67 7.52
N GLY A 48 16.22 14.86 8.84
CA GLY A 48 15.60 15.96 9.56
C GLY A 48 14.07 15.85 9.79
N ARG A 49 13.40 14.82 9.25
CA ARG A 49 11.97 14.57 9.51
C ARG A 49 11.77 13.51 10.56
N THR A 50 11.03 13.86 11.62
CA THR A 50 10.62 12.89 12.63
C THR A 50 9.57 11.91 12.07
N ALA A 51 9.50 10.70 12.61
CA ALA A 51 8.48 9.72 12.24
C ALA A 51 7.05 10.25 12.47
N ALA A 52 6.85 11.04 13.52
CA ALA A 52 5.56 11.69 13.81
C ALA A 52 5.17 12.70 12.72
N ARG A 53 6.13 13.48 12.21
CA ARG A 53 5.88 14.42 11.11
C ARG A 53 5.59 13.67 9.80
N GLN A 54 6.36 12.63 9.49
CA GLN A 54 6.11 11.79 8.31
C GLN A 54 4.72 11.16 8.33
N PHE A 55 4.27 10.68 9.51
CA PHE A 55 2.91 10.18 9.68
C PHE A 55 1.86 11.27 9.45
N ALA A 56 2.05 12.46 9.99
CA ALA A 56 1.12 13.57 9.80
C ALA A 56 1.01 13.97 8.31
N ASP A 57 2.14 14.05 7.60
CA ASP A 57 2.18 14.35 6.17
C ASP A 57 1.48 13.24 5.35
N TRP A 58 1.68 11.96 5.73
CA TRP A 58 1.02 10.82 5.10
C TRP A 58 -0.51 10.86 5.31
N VAL A 59 -0.98 11.22 6.52
CA VAL A 59 -2.41 11.43 6.79
C VAL A 59 -2.98 12.61 6.00
N ALA A 60 -2.22 13.70 5.90
CA ALA A 60 -2.64 14.87 5.13
C ALA A 60 -2.78 14.55 3.63
N SER A 61 -1.82 13.80 3.06
CA SER A 61 -1.86 13.39 1.66
C SER A 61 -3.04 12.47 1.30
N ALA A 62 -3.69 11.83 2.27
CA ALA A 62 -4.92 11.08 2.04
C ALA A 62 -6.12 11.94 1.61
N ARG A 63 -5.96 13.27 1.57
CA ARG A 63 -7.01 14.24 1.25
C ARG A 63 -6.71 15.10 0.02
N ASP A 64 -5.57 14.90 -0.63
CA ASP A 64 -5.09 15.75 -1.73
C ASP A 64 -5.67 15.36 -3.11
N GLY A 65 -6.47 14.30 -3.16
CA GLY A 65 -7.06 13.76 -4.40
C GLY A 65 -6.08 13.02 -5.31
N ARG A 66 -4.76 13.11 -5.03
CA ARG A 66 -3.71 12.42 -5.77
C ARG A 66 -3.25 11.13 -5.10
N HIS A 67 -3.69 10.91 -3.86
CA HIS A 67 -3.31 9.74 -3.10
C HIS A 67 -4.52 9.15 -2.37
N GLU A 68 -4.64 7.85 -2.40
CA GLU A 68 -5.54 7.12 -1.52
C GLU A 68 -4.69 6.35 -0.52
N LYS A 69 -4.64 6.84 0.71
CA LYS A 69 -3.87 6.24 1.81
C LYS A 69 -4.81 5.43 2.68
N LEU A 70 -4.51 4.15 2.84
CA LEU A 70 -5.37 3.22 3.55
C LEU A 70 -4.57 2.41 4.58
N LEU A 71 -5.09 2.33 5.77
CA LEU A 71 -4.64 1.36 6.77
C LEU A 71 -5.27 0.00 6.47
N ILE A 72 -4.50 -1.06 6.63
CA ILE A 72 -4.98 -2.44 6.67
C ILE A 72 -5.24 -2.76 8.14
N CYS A 73 -6.50 -2.97 8.49
CA CYS A 73 -6.91 -3.28 9.85
C CYS A 73 -7.47 -4.69 9.93
N ARG A 74 -7.12 -5.43 10.98
CA ARG A 74 -7.66 -6.75 11.26
C ARG A 74 -9.15 -6.62 11.61
N LEU A 75 -9.98 -7.52 11.07
CA LEU A 75 -11.44 -7.43 11.23
C LEU A 75 -11.88 -7.76 12.66
N GLU A 76 -11.17 -8.66 13.33
CA GLU A 76 -11.45 -9.19 14.65
C GLU A 76 -11.44 -8.11 15.74
N ASP A 77 -10.41 -7.27 15.78
CA ASP A 77 -10.15 -6.31 16.85
C ASP A 77 -9.87 -4.89 16.36
N GLY A 78 -9.80 -4.68 15.04
CA GLY A 78 -9.51 -3.38 14.45
C GLY A 78 -8.04 -2.98 14.48
N ALA A 79 -7.13 -3.83 14.96
CA ALA A 79 -5.71 -3.55 15.05
C ALA A 79 -5.09 -3.27 13.67
N ILE A 80 -4.20 -2.29 13.62
CA ILE A 80 -3.46 -1.94 12.40
C ILE A 80 -2.40 -3.02 12.15
N VAL A 81 -2.47 -3.69 11.01
CA VAL A 81 -1.49 -4.71 10.61
C VAL A 81 -0.56 -4.24 9.49
N GLY A 82 -0.89 -3.15 8.80
CA GLY A 82 -0.10 -2.60 7.71
C GLY A 82 -0.78 -1.41 7.03
N ALA A 83 -0.29 -1.04 5.86
CA ALA A 83 -0.93 -0.03 5.02
C ALA A 83 -0.83 -0.41 3.54
N ILE A 84 -1.80 0.10 2.76
CA ILE A 84 -1.85 -0.04 1.31
C ILE A 84 -2.30 1.29 0.71
N ASN A 85 -1.61 1.74 -0.33
CA ASN A 85 -1.82 3.05 -0.91
C ASN A 85 -1.98 2.96 -2.42
N LEU A 86 -2.83 3.82 -2.98
CA LEU A 86 -2.78 4.17 -4.39
C LEU A 86 -2.13 5.55 -4.46
N ASN A 87 -0.95 5.62 -5.04
CA ASN A 87 -0.14 6.83 -5.11
C ASN A 87 -0.19 7.40 -6.51
N GLU A 88 0.02 8.72 -6.63
CA GLU A 88 0.08 9.43 -7.90
C GLU A 88 -1.12 9.06 -8.78
N ILE A 89 -2.33 9.30 -8.27
CA ILE A 89 -3.56 9.10 -9.05
C ILE A 89 -3.58 10.12 -10.18
N VAL A 90 -3.39 9.65 -11.39
CA VAL A 90 -3.43 10.44 -12.61
C VAL A 90 -4.79 10.26 -13.27
N ARG A 91 -5.47 11.36 -13.55
CA ARG A 91 -6.77 11.39 -14.23
C ARG A 91 -6.60 11.64 -15.73
N GLY A 92 -7.65 12.00 -16.41
CA GLY A 92 -7.67 12.20 -17.86
C GLY A 92 -7.43 10.90 -18.63
N PRO A 93 -6.62 10.90 -19.69
CA PRO A 93 -6.38 9.72 -20.52
C PRO A 93 -5.68 8.56 -19.79
N ALA A 94 -4.92 8.83 -18.72
CA ALA A 94 -4.15 7.80 -18.03
C ALA A 94 -5.00 6.97 -17.05
N GLN A 95 -5.88 7.59 -16.26
CA GLN A 95 -6.72 6.93 -15.24
C GLN A 95 -5.95 5.86 -14.46
N SER A 96 -4.77 6.21 -13.93
CA SER A 96 -3.83 5.25 -13.35
C SER A 96 -3.36 5.64 -11.95
N ALA A 97 -2.80 4.68 -11.21
CA ALA A 97 -2.13 4.89 -9.93
C ALA A 97 -1.07 3.82 -9.67
N TYR A 98 -0.12 4.13 -8.76
CA TYR A 98 0.86 3.19 -8.26
C TYR A 98 0.40 2.56 -6.94
N LEU A 99 0.39 1.24 -6.88
CA LEU A 99 0.10 0.46 -5.68
C LEU A 99 1.36 0.32 -4.84
N GLY A 100 1.33 0.84 -3.62
CA GLY A 100 2.37 0.65 -2.62
C GLY A 100 1.78 0.04 -1.36
N TYR A 101 2.51 -0.86 -0.69
CA TYR A 101 2.02 -1.53 0.52
C TYR A 101 3.16 -2.03 1.42
N TRP A 102 2.83 -2.20 2.68
CA TRP A 102 3.67 -2.90 3.64
C TRP A 102 2.81 -3.60 4.70
N ILE A 103 3.40 -4.60 5.33
CA ILE A 103 2.80 -5.35 6.44
C ILE A 103 3.75 -5.35 7.63
N GLY A 104 3.24 -5.27 8.84
CA GLY A 104 4.03 -5.43 10.06
C GLY A 104 4.69 -6.79 10.14
N ALA A 105 5.93 -6.84 10.66
CA ALA A 105 6.72 -8.08 10.73
C ALA A 105 5.98 -9.19 11.47
N ALA A 106 5.31 -8.87 12.59
CA ALA A 106 4.52 -9.82 13.37
C ALA A 106 3.26 -10.33 12.64
N HIS A 107 2.82 -9.64 11.59
CA HIS A 107 1.62 -9.98 10.82
C HIS A 107 1.92 -10.58 9.44
N ALA A 108 3.22 -10.71 9.10
CA ALA A 108 3.63 -11.30 7.84
C ALA A 108 3.28 -12.79 7.76
N ARG A 109 3.02 -13.29 6.54
CA ARG A 109 2.69 -14.71 6.26
C ARG A 109 1.43 -15.24 6.93
N GLN A 110 0.54 -14.37 7.43
CA GLN A 110 -0.75 -14.74 8.01
C GLN A 110 -1.93 -14.59 7.03
N GLY A 111 -1.67 -14.36 5.74
CA GLY A 111 -2.70 -14.25 4.71
C GLY A 111 -3.37 -12.87 4.59
N TYR A 112 -3.07 -11.90 5.43
CA TYR A 112 -3.66 -10.55 5.34
C TYR A 112 -3.36 -9.86 4.00
N MET A 113 -2.13 -10.06 3.49
CA MET A 113 -1.73 -9.50 2.19
C MET A 113 -2.27 -10.27 0.98
N THR A 114 -2.88 -11.42 1.18
CA THR A 114 -3.63 -12.08 0.10
C THR A 114 -4.94 -11.34 -0.17
N GLU A 115 -5.54 -10.78 0.86
CA GLU A 115 -6.85 -10.13 0.80
C GLU A 115 -6.76 -8.61 0.59
N ALA A 116 -5.88 -7.92 1.31
CA ALA A 116 -5.79 -6.47 1.27
C ALA A 116 -5.60 -5.87 -0.14
N PRO A 117 -4.74 -6.41 -1.03
CA PRO A 117 -4.63 -5.92 -2.41
C PRO A 117 -5.92 -6.08 -3.21
N GLN A 118 -6.67 -7.16 -3.03
CA GLN A 118 -7.96 -7.36 -3.71
C GLN A 118 -8.98 -6.30 -3.30
N LEU A 119 -9.00 -5.93 -2.01
CA LEU A 119 -9.84 -4.84 -1.50
C LEU A 119 -9.44 -3.49 -2.09
N ALA A 120 -8.14 -3.20 -2.16
CA ALA A 120 -7.62 -1.97 -2.74
C ALA A 120 -7.88 -1.89 -4.26
N LEU A 121 -7.73 -2.99 -4.99
CA LEU A 121 -8.02 -3.07 -6.43
C LEU A 121 -9.52 -2.88 -6.70
N ARG A 122 -10.39 -3.51 -5.89
CA ARG A 122 -11.82 -3.26 -5.97
C ARG A 122 -12.16 -1.78 -5.77
N HIS A 123 -11.55 -1.13 -4.79
CA HIS A 123 -11.71 0.30 -4.55
C HIS A 123 -11.18 1.13 -5.73
N ALA A 124 -9.98 0.80 -6.25
CA ALA A 124 -9.38 1.48 -7.40
C ALA A 124 -10.28 1.43 -8.65
N PHE A 125 -10.73 0.23 -9.04
CA PHE A 125 -11.46 0.04 -10.28
C PHE A 125 -12.96 0.38 -10.17
N ARG A 126 -13.63 0.06 -9.04
CA ARG A 126 -15.07 0.25 -8.89
C ARG A 126 -15.45 1.62 -8.34
N THR A 127 -14.69 2.13 -7.37
CA THR A 127 -15.00 3.39 -6.69
C THR A 127 -14.27 4.56 -7.33
N LEU A 128 -12.93 4.45 -7.49
CA LEU A 128 -12.13 5.51 -8.07
C LEU A 128 -12.18 5.53 -9.61
N ARG A 129 -12.74 4.48 -10.24
CA ARG A 129 -12.85 4.36 -11.70
C ARG A 129 -11.52 4.49 -12.43
N LEU A 130 -10.46 3.97 -11.83
CA LEU A 130 -9.17 3.88 -12.50
C LEU A 130 -9.22 2.79 -13.58
N HIS A 131 -8.50 3.01 -14.67
CA HIS A 131 -8.31 2.02 -15.73
C HIS A 131 -7.12 1.11 -15.42
N ARG A 132 -6.08 1.65 -14.75
CA ARG A 132 -4.80 0.97 -14.58
C ARG A 132 -4.25 1.12 -13.17
N VAL A 133 -3.74 0.03 -12.60
CA VAL A 133 -2.96 0.03 -11.37
C VAL A 133 -1.60 -0.61 -11.63
N GLU A 134 -0.54 0.11 -11.27
CA GLU A 134 0.85 -0.33 -11.45
C GLU A 134 1.52 -0.69 -10.13
N ALA A 135 2.48 -1.60 -10.16
CA ALA A 135 3.33 -1.92 -9.02
C ALA A 135 4.79 -2.05 -9.48
N ASN A 136 5.69 -1.31 -8.84
CA ASN A 136 7.11 -1.35 -9.12
C ASN A 136 7.80 -2.12 -7.99
N ILE A 137 8.41 -3.25 -8.31
CA ILE A 137 8.87 -4.22 -7.31
C ILE A 137 10.34 -4.55 -7.50
N LEU A 138 11.11 -4.47 -6.43
CA LEU A 138 12.51 -4.93 -6.43
C LEU A 138 12.58 -6.41 -6.86
N PRO A 139 13.46 -6.79 -7.79
CA PRO A 139 13.55 -8.18 -8.28
C PRO A 139 13.82 -9.20 -7.18
N GLY A 140 14.50 -8.80 -6.11
CA GLY A 140 14.75 -9.65 -4.93
C GLY A 140 13.57 -9.80 -3.97
N ASN A 141 12.49 -9.02 -4.12
CA ASN A 141 11.33 -9.08 -3.25
C ASN A 141 10.33 -10.16 -3.70
N ARG A 142 10.74 -11.43 -3.54
CA ARG A 142 9.94 -12.59 -3.96
C ARG A 142 8.53 -12.59 -3.39
N ALA A 143 8.35 -12.14 -2.15
CA ALA A 143 7.03 -12.08 -1.52
C ALA A 143 6.09 -11.13 -2.26
N SER A 144 6.56 -9.91 -2.59
CA SER A 144 5.77 -8.94 -3.36
C SER A 144 5.54 -9.40 -4.81
N LEU A 145 6.54 -10.02 -5.46
CA LEU A 145 6.37 -10.59 -6.80
C LEU A 145 5.29 -11.67 -6.83
N THR A 146 5.28 -12.58 -5.85
CA THR A 146 4.24 -13.61 -5.72
C THR A 146 2.87 -12.97 -5.46
N LEU A 147 2.83 -11.95 -4.62
CA LEU A 147 1.59 -11.25 -4.29
C LEU A 147 0.94 -10.59 -5.50
N VAL A 148 1.69 -9.85 -6.31
CA VAL A 148 1.13 -9.17 -7.49
C VAL A 148 0.73 -10.15 -8.58
N ARG A 149 1.49 -11.23 -8.79
CA ARG A 149 1.08 -12.32 -9.71
C ARG A 149 -0.25 -12.94 -9.27
N HIS A 150 -0.37 -13.24 -7.97
CA HIS A 150 -1.61 -13.78 -7.42
C HIS A 150 -2.77 -12.79 -7.54
N ALA A 151 -2.51 -11.49 -7.42
CA ALA A 151 -3.52 -10.44 -7.61
C ALA A 151 -3.93 -10.23 -9.08
N GLY A 152 -3.24 -10.85 -10.04
CA GLY A 152 -3.56 -10.81 -11.47
C GLY A 152 -2.73 -9.80 -12.28
N PHE A 153 -1.72 -9.17 -11.67
CA PHE A 153 -0.83 -8.27 -12.39
C PHE A 153 0.00 -9.03 -13.43
N ARG A 154 0.28 -8.37 -14.55
CA ARG A 154 1.19 -8.84 -15.59
C ARG A 154 2.49 -8.05 -15.54
N ARG A 155 3.61 -8.71 -15.75
CA ARG A 155 4.91 -8.06 -15.88
C ARG A 155 5.02 -7.39 -17.25
N GLU A 156 5.28 -6.09 -17.26
CA GLU A 156 5.38 -5.30 -18.49
C GLU A 156 6.81 -4.88 -18.81
N GLY A 157 7.71 -4.94 -17.84
CA GLY A 157 9.06 -4.49 -18.10
C GLY A 157 9.98 -4.50 -16.89
N TYR A 158 11.12 -3.86 -17.11
CA TYR A 158 12.18 -3.69 -16.14
C TYR A 158 12.78 -2.28 -16.27
N SER A 159 12.98 -1.62 -15.17
CA SER A 159 13.54 -0.26 -15.11
C SER A 159 14.81 -0.28 -14.26
N PRO A 160 16.00 -0.14 -14.90
CA PRO A 160 17.25 -0.05 -14.16
C PRO A 160 17.33 1.23 -13.33
N ARG A 161 17.84 1.14 -12.11
CA ARG A 161 18.10 2.29 -11.21
C ARG A 161 16.91 3.25 -11.11
N TYR A 162 15.72 2.68 -10.90
CA TYR A 162 14.46 3.39 -11.01
C TYR A 162 14.08 4.18 -9.76
N LEU A 163 14.18 3.56 -8.57
CA LEU A 163 13.87 4.20 -7.30
C LEU A 163 15.03 4.05 -6.31
N GLU A 164 15.19 5.04 -5.44
CA GLU A 164 16.15 4.96 -4.35
C GLU A 164 15.56 4.15 -3.18
N ILE A 165 16.10 2.95 -2.97
CA ILE A 165 15.72 2.04 -1.88
C ILE A 165 16.90 1.81 -0.96
N ALA A 166 16.70 1.92 0.34
CA ALA A 166 17.77 1.79 1.34
C ALA A 166 19.00 2.68 1.06
N GLY A 167 18.81 3.81 0.35
CA GLY A 167 19.84 4.77 -0.02
C GLY A 167 20.67 4.39 -1.24
N ARG A 168 20.15 3.55 -2.12
CA ARG A 168 20.74 3.18 -3.41
C ARG A 168 19.70 3.16 -4.51
N TRP A 169 20.05 3.68 -5.67
CA TRP A 169 19.22 3.54 -6.88
C TRP A 169 19.12 2.06 -7.23
N ALA A 170 17.92 1.53 -7.21
CA ALA A 170 17.65 0.10 -7.37
C ALA A 170 16.75 -0.17 -8.57
N ASP A 171 17.00 -1.30 -9.20
CA ASP A 171 16.23 -1.79 -10.33
C ASP A 171 14.85 -2.27 -9.87
N HIS A 172 13.84 -2.11 -10.74
CA HIS A 172 12.49 -2.56 -10.45
C HIS A 172 11.88 -3.31 -11.64
N GLU A 173 11.18 -4.38 -11.34
CA GLU A 173 10.22 -4.98 -12.27
C GLU A 173 8.96 -4.14 -12.28
N ARG A 174 8.45 -3.86 -13.48
CA ARG A 174 7.22 -3.10 -13.68
C ARG A 174 6.07 -4.07 -13.92
N TRP A 175 5.06 -3.97 -13.08
CA TRP A 175 3.87 -4.80 -13.12
C TRP A 175 2.64 -3.92 -13.24
N ALA A 176 1.63 -4.37 -14.00
CA ALA A 176 0.38 -3.64 -14.14
C ALA A 176 -0.83 -4.57 -14.18
N LEU A 177 -1.97 -4.02 -13.80
CA LEU A 177 -3.27 -4.65 -13.91
C LEU A 177 -4.28 -3.64 -14.45
N LEU A 178 -5.02 -4.03 -15.48
CA LEU A 178 -6.08 -3.24 -16.09
C LEU A 178 -7.45 -3.59 -15.49
N ALA A 179 -8.36 -2.63 -15.50
CA ALA A 179 -9.71 -2.81 -14.96
C ALA A 179 -10.47 -3.97 -15.65
N GLU A 180 -10.34 -4.10 -16.96
CA GLU A 180 -10.95 -5.16 -17.77
C GLU A 180 -10.34 -6.54 -17.53
N ASP A 181 -9.09 -6.62 -17.09
CA ASP A 181 -8.40 -7.87 -16.76
C ASP A 181 -8.62 -8.31 -15.30
N TRP A 182 -9.06 -7.38 -14.46
CA TRP A 182 -9.26 -7.67 -13.04
C TRP A 182 -10.42 -8.61 -12.82
N ARG A 183 -10.19 -9.68 -12.06
CA ARG A 183 -11.21 -10.64 -11.63
C ARG A 183 -11.30 -10.60 -10.10
N PRO A 184 -12.45 -10.19 -9.54
CA PRO A 184 -12.67 -10.23 -8.09
C PRO A 184 -12.51 -11.66 -7.55
N ARG A 185 -11.81 -11.76 -6.41
CA ARG A 185 -11.61 -13.04 -5.72
C ARG A 185 -12.18 -12.96 -4.31
#